data_b511cc38129a91a839c4f24ba562024e
#
_entry.id   b511cc38129a91a839c4f24ba562024e
#
_cell.length_a   1.000
_cell.length_b   1.000
_cell.length_c   1.000
_cell.angle_alpha   90.00
_cell.angle_beta   90.00
_cell.angle_gamma   90.00
#
_symmetry.space_group_name_H-M   'P 1'
#
loop_
_entity.id
_entity.type
_entity.pdbx_description
1 polymer ?
#
loop_
_entity_poly.entity_id
_entity_poly.type
_entity_poly.pdbx_seq_one_letter_code
_entity_poly.pdbx_strand_id
1 'polypeptide(L)'
;MKKKVLAAVLVAAVSMSMAGCGSKQAESTDNGSKTESEAGSDAAAADSGEKKTLRVGMECAYAPYNWTQSDDSNGAVPISGSSDYAYGYDVMMAKHICDELGWDLEIVKMDWDSLPTSVSSGAIDCAIAGQSITAKRLESVDFTDPYYYASIVTLVKKDGPYKDAKGLADLKGATATSQINTVWYDTCLDQIEDVNKLPAYETTGTMLVSLESGACDLICTDQPTAMAACVAYPDMEMLDFSSAADNYQVSDEEINIGISVKKGNQELVDDINSVLEKMTKEDYEQMMNEAISVQPLSE
;
A
#
# COMPACT_ATOMS: atom_id res chain seq x y z
N MET A 1 -25.41 -0.38 50.25
CA MET A 1 -26.21 -1.62 50.14
C MET A 1 -25.60 -2.47 49.03
N LYS A 2 -25.08 -3.62 49.44
CA LYS A 2 -24.36 -4.59 48.55
C LYS A 2 -25.38 -5.48 47.83
N LYS A 3 -25.23 -5.68 46.53
CA LYS A 3 -25.79 -6.87 45.86
C LYS A 3 -24.74 -7.45 44.93
N LYS A 4 -24.21 -8.61 45.32
CA LYS A 4 -23.43 -9.56 44.59
C LYS A 4 -24.40 -10.42 43.74
N VAL A 5 -24.09 -10.67 42.45
CA VAL A 5 -24.73 -11.73 41.69
C VAL A 5 -23.63 -12.64 41.16
N LEU A 6 -23.80 -13.90 41.40
CA LEU A 6 -22.92 -15.07 41.24
C LEU A 6 -22.88 -15.50 39.79
N ALA A 7 -21.72 -15.91 39.34
CA ALA A 7 -21.48 -16.61 38.06
C ALA A 7 -21.88 -18.09 38.20
N ALA A 8 -22.49 -18.66 37.16
CA ALA A 8 -22.65 -20.10 37.00
C ALA A 8 -21.85 -20.56 35.77
N VAL A 9 -20.87 -21.39 36.03
CA VAL A 9 -20.06 -22.12 35.04
C VAL A 9 -20.81 -23.39 34.70
N LEU A 10 -21.05 -23.66 33.41
CA LEU A 10 -21.52 -24.95 32.93
C LEU A 10 -20.44 -25.58 32.03
N VAL A 11 -19.81 -26.62 32.58
CA VAL A 11 -18.91 -27.54 31.87
C VAL A 11 -19.77 -28.68 31.35
N ALA A 12 -19.73 -28.93 30.04
CA ALA A 12 -20.25 -30.17 29.45
C ALA A 12 -19.12 -30.87 28.69
N ALA A 13 -18.69 -31.96 29.29
CA ALA A 13 -17.85 -32.97 28.68
C ALA A 13 -18.72 -33.97 27.94
N VAL A 14 -18.37 -34.33 26.70
CA VAL A 14 -18.90 -35.52 26.02
C VAL A 14 -17.74 -36.33 25.49
N SER A 15 -17.75 -37.55 25.94
CA SER A 15 -16.78 -38.62 25.80
C SER A 15 -16.87 -39.41 24.50
N MET A 16 -15.73 -40.00 24.18
CA MET A 16 -15.38 -41.01 23.17
C MET A 16 -16.42 -42.12 22.92
N SER A 17 -16.41 -42.61 21.68
CA SER A 17 -16.61 -44.03 21.41
C SER A 17 -15.77 -44.51 20.22
N MET A 18 -14.84 -45.44 20.55
CA MET A 18 -14.12 -46.30 19.61
C MET A 18 -14.96 -47.57 19.35
N ALA A 19 -14.90 -48.06 18.11
CA ALA A 19 -14.96 -49.47 17.75
C ALA A 19 -14.67 -49.55 16.25
N GLY A 20 -13.79 -50.30 15.66
CA GLY A 20 -13.18 -51.58 16.01
C GLY A 20 -13.33 -52.55 14.85
N CYS A 21 -12.16 -53.02 14.34
CA CYS A 21 -11.92 -54.32 13.70
C CYS A 21 -12.44 -54.69 12.30
N GLY A 22 -11.48 -55.18 11.48
CA GLY A 22 -11.73 -56.18 10.48
C GLY A 22 -10.61 -56.41 9.47
N SER A 23 -9.58 -57.14 9.88
CA SER A 23 -8.52 -57.70 9.01
C SER A 23 -9.05 -58.80 8.08
N LYS A 24 -8.48 -58.89 6.85
CA LYS A 24 -8.08 -60.19 6.26
C LYS A 24 -7.06 -60.03 5.15
N GLN A 25 -5.98 -60.73 5.34
CA GLN A 25 -4.82 -61.00 4.54
C GLN A 25 -5.12 -62.20 3.60
N ALA A 26 -4.65 -62.18 2.38
CA ALA A 26 -4.35 -63.35 1.58
C ALA A 26 -3.22 -63.10 0.61
N GLU A 27 -2.13 -63.85 0.77
CA GLU A 27 -0.99 -64.04 -0.10
C GLU A 27 -1.40 -64.74 -1.39
N SER A 28 -0.68 -64.50 -2.48
CA SER A 28 0.34 -65.41 -3.05
C SER A 28 0.72 -65.09 -4.51
N THR A 29 2.00 -64.99 -4.70
CA THR A 29 2.93 -65.64 -5.63
C THR A 29 2.79 -65.36 -7.14
N ASP A 30 3.83 -64.70 -7.63
CA ASP A 30 4.92 -65.17 -8.50
C ASP A 30 4.63 -65.32 -10.01
N ASN A 31 5.36 -64.70 -10.83
CA ASN A 31 6.31 -65.17 -11.82
C ASN A 31 6.48 -64.24 -13.01
N GLY A 32 7.72 -63.93 -13.26
CA GLY A 32 8.35 -63.07 -14.23
C GLY A 32 8.02 -63.21 -15.72
N SER A 33 8.34 -62.17 -16.43
CA SER A 33 9.20 -62.27 -17.63
C SER A 33 9.52 -60.85 -18.15
N LYS A 34 10.78 -60.68 -18.46
CA LYS A 34 11.36 -59.54 -19.23
C LYS A 34 10.76 -59.47 -20.62
N THR A 35 10.53 -58.25 -21.10
CA THR A 35 10.90 -57.89 -22.49
C THR A 35 11.06 -56.36 -22.57
N GLU A 36 12.23 -55.92 -22.96
CA GLU A 36 12.59 -54.57 -23.40
C GLU A 36 11.80 -54.22 -24.67
N SER A 37 11.29 -53.01 -24.72
CA SER A 37 11.09 -52.32 -25.99
C SER A 37 11.10 -50.83 -25.76
N GLU A 38 12.15 -50.21 -26.25
CA GLU A 38 12.27 -48.76 -26.44
C GLU A 38 11.21 -48.29 -27.45
N ALA A 39 10.49 -47.24 -27.08
CA ALA A 39 9.94 -46.31 -28.06
C ALA A 39 9.75 -44.99 -27.35
N GLY A 40 10.59 -44.05 -27.72
CA GLY A 40 10.46 -42.65 -27.33
C GLY A 40 9.11 -42.12 -27.78
N SER A 41 8.46 -41.41 -26.90
CA SER A 41 7.50 -40.38 -27.24
C SER A 41 7.84 -39.15 -26.37
N ASP A 42 8.44 -38.19 -27.06
CA ASP A 42 8.41 -36.79 -26.63
C ASP A 42 6.94 -36.43 -26.35
N ALA A 43 6.53 -36.55 -25.10
CA ALA A 43 5.37 -35.85 -24.61
C ALA A 43 5.90 -34.47 -24.19
N ALA A 44 5.84 -33.52 -25.13
CA ALA A 44 5.84 -32.12 -24.76
C ALA A 44 4.80 -31.97 -23.66
N ALA A 45 5.26 -31.68 -22.44
CA ALA A 45 4.40 -31.20 -21.38
C ALA A 45 3.73 -29.94 -21.95
N ALA A 46 2.44 -30.04 -22.24
CA ALA A 46 1.60 -28.87 -22.43
C ALA A 46 1.66 -28.15 -21.11
N ASP A 47 2.43 -27.07 -21.08
CA ASP A 47 2.35 -26.02 -20.09
C ASP A 47 0.88 -25.60 -20.05
N SER A 48 0.13 -26.06 -19.06
CA SER A 48 -1.18 -25.56 -18.74
C SER A 48 -0.91 -24.20 -18.07
N GLY A 49 -0.69 -23.18 -18.91
CA GLY A 49 -0.33 -21.84 -18.49
C GLY A 49 -1.39 -21.20 -17.61
N GLU A 50 -1.39 -21.61 -16.35
CA GLU A 50 -2.03 -20.85 -15.29
C GLU A 50 -1.18 -19.59 -15.09
N LYS A 51 -1.76 -18.44 -15.43
CA LYS A 51 -1.05 -17.16 -15.28
C LYS A 51 -0.74 -16.94 -13.81
N LYS A 52 0.47 -16.47 -13.51
CA LYS A 52 0.84 -16.01 -12.17
C LYS A 52 -0.09 -14.85 -11.79
N THR A 53 -0.68 -14.88 -10.60
CA THR A 53 -1.47 -13.78 -10.06
C THR A 53 -0.61 -13.00 -9.08
N LEU A 54 -0.52 -11.68 -9.25
CA LEU A 54 0.13 -10.76 -8.33
C LEU A 54 -0.93 -10.19 -7.38
N ARG A 55 -0.83 -10.52 -6.09
CA ARG A 55 -1.70 -9.96 -5.04
C ARG A 55 -1.08 -8.70 -4.48
N VAL A 56 -1.69 -7.55 -4.82
CA VAL A 56 -1.19 -6.22 -4.46
C VAL A 56 -2.01 -5.61 -3.33
N GLY A 57 -1.37 -5.33 -2.21
CA GLY A 57 -1.99 -4.64 -1.08
C GLY A 57 -1.92 -3.12 -1.22
N MET A 58 -3.03 -2.43 -0.89
CA MET A 58 -3.13 -0.97 -0.81
C MET A 58 -4.31 -0.56 0.06
N GLU A 59 -4.35 0.72 0.50
CA GLU A 59 -5.44 1.24 1.34
C GLU A 59 -6.76 1.40 0.58
N CYS A 60 -6.70 1.71 -0.71
CA CYS A 60 -7.83 2.17 -1.53
C CYS A 60 -8.57 3.37 -0.91
N ALA A 61 -7.83 4.24 -0.22
CA ALA A 61 -8.31 5.43 0.48
C ALA A 61 -7.29 6.58 0.47
N TYR A 62 -6.35 6.54 -0.47
CA TYR A 62 -5.19 7.45 -0.56
C TYR A 62 -5.09 8.05 -1.97
N ALA A 63 -6.01 8.96 -2.34
CA ALA A 63 -5.90 9.69 -3.60
C ALA A 63 -4.71 10.67 -3.56
N PRO A 64 -3.97 10.85 -4.69
CA PRO A 64 -4.20 10.29 -6.02
C PRO A 64 -3.55 8.93 -6.27
N TYR A 65 -2.91 8.33 -5.26
CA TYR A 65 -2.22 7.05 -5.39
C TYR A 65 -3.19 5.89 -5.57
N ASN A 66 -4.16 5.73 -4.68
CA ASN A 66 -5.15 4.67 -4.75
C ASN A 66 -6.44 5.04 -4.01
N TRP A 67 -7.60 4.81 -4.62
CA TRP A 67 -8.91 5.06 -4.02
C TRP A 67 -9.93 4.03 -4.42
N THR A 68 -11.05 3.97 -3.67
CA THR A 68 -12.20 3.13 -3.98
C THR A 68 -13.21 3.89 -4.84
N GLN A 69 -13.77 3.25 -5.86
CA GLN A 69 -14.91 3.73 -6.64
C GLN A 69 -15.92 2.61 -6.90
N SER A 70 -17.14 3.00 -7.30
CA SER A 70 -18.28 2.07 -7.40
C SER A 70 -18.38 1.33 -8.73
N ASP A 71 -17.60 1.72 -9.73
CA ASP A 71 -17.65 1.16 -11.08
C ASP A 71 -16.24 1.00 -11.69
N ASP A 72 -16.17 0.39 -12.86
CA ASP A 72 -14.93 0.12 -13.61
C ASP A 72 -14.47 1.29 -14.50
N SER A 73 -15.01 2.50 -14.32
CA SER A 73 -14.61 3.68 -15.10
C SER A 73 -13.10 3.92 -14.98
N ASN A 74 -12.53 4.55 -16.00
CA ASN A 74 -11.09 4.82 -16.12
C ASN A 74 -10.19 3.56 -16.17
N GLY A 75 -10.75 2.36 -16.23
CA GLY A 75 -10.01 1.10 -16.19
C GLY A 75 -9.69 0.63 -14.76
N ALA A 76 -10.53 1.02 -13.80
CA ALA A 76 -10.43 0.57 -12.41
C ALA A 76 -10.50 -0.95 -12.29
N VAL A 77 -9.80 -1.47 -11.29
CA VAL A 77 -9.63 -2.91 -11.06
C VAL A 77 -10.54 -3.35 -9.90
N PRO A 78 -11.26 -4.48 -10.00
CA PRO A 78 -12.06 -4.98 -8.89
C PRO A 78 -11.22 -5.19 -7.62
N ILE A 79 -11.77 -4.78 -6.46
CA ILE A 79 -11.15 -5.05 -5.16
C ILE A 79 -11.58 -6.45 -4.71
N SER A 80 -10.60 -7.30 -4.38
CA SER A 80 -10.84 -8.67 -3.92
C SER A 80 -11.79 -8.72 -2.73
N GLY A 81 -12.86 -9.54 -2.85
CA GLY A 81 -13.86 -9.68 -1.80
C GLY A 81 -14.83 -8.51 -1.65
N SER A 82 -14.81 -7.53 -2.55
CA SER A 82 -15.73 -6.37 -2.58
C SER A 82 -16.51 -6.31 -3.88
N SER A 83 -17.58 -5.49 -3.90
CA SER A 83 -18.29 -5.08 -5.13
C SER A 83 -17.69 -3.82 -5.75
N ASP A 84 -16.74 -3.19 -5.08
CA ASP A 84 -16.14 -1.94 -5.46
C ASP A 84 -14.85 -2.16 -6.27
N TYR A 85 -14.35 -1.08 -6.83
CA TYR A 85 -13.16 -1.06 -7.67
C TYR A 85 -12.11 -0.12 -7.08
N ALA A 86 -10.84 -0.40 -7.35
CA ALA A 86 -9.73 0.48 -7.03
C ALA A 86 -9.23 1.18 -8.28
N TYR A 87 -8.90 2.46 -8.15
CA TYR A 87 -8.19 3.23 -9.17
C TYR A 87 -7.18 4.18 -8.55
N GLY A 88 -6.34 4.78 -9.37
CA GLY A 88 -5.28 5.71 -8.99
C GLY A 88 -3.92 5.29 -9.52
N TYR A 89 -2.90 6.10 -9.22
CA TYR A 89 -1.54 5.92 -9.70
C TYR A 89 -0.97 4.51 -9.40
N ASP A 90 -1.16 4.03 -8.16
CA ASP A 90 -0.67 2.71 -7.73
C ASP A 90 -1.37 1.57 -8.46
N VAL A 91 -2.68 1.73 -8.74
CA VAL A 91 -3.46 0.73 -9.49
C VAL A 91 -3.03 0.71 -10.96
N MET A 92 -2.81 1.89 -11.56
CA MET A 92 -2.29 2.01 -12.93
C MET A 92 -0.91 1.36 -13.03
N MET A 93 -0.03 1.58 -12.05
CA MET A 93 1.30 0.97 -11.97
C MET A 93 1.20 -0.56 -11.81
N ALA A 94 0.39 -1.05 -10.88
CA ALA A 94 0.18 -2.48 -10.68
C ALA A 94 -0.33 -3.17 -11.96
N LYS A 95 -1.28 -2.53 -12.64
CA LYS A 95 -1.82 -3.00 -13.91
C LYS A 95 -0.75 -3.03 -15.00
N HIS A 96 0.04 -1.96 -15.14
CA HIS A 96 1.13 -1.88 -16.10
C HIS A 96 2.17 -3.00 -15.88
N ILE A 97 2.58 -3.23 -14.63
CA ILE A 97 3.51 -4.31 -14.28
C ILE A 97 2.92 -5.68 -14.66
N CYS A 98 1.67 -5.96 -14.33
CA CYS A 98 1.03 -7.23 -14.64
C CYS A 98 0.84 -7.42 -16.15
N ASP A 99 0.46 -6.39 -16.89
CA ASP A 99 0.28 -6.43 -18.34
C ASP A 99 1.63 -6.75 -19.04
N GLU A 100 2.75 -6.11 -18.63
CA GLU A 100 4.09 -6.35 -19.18
C GLU A 100 4.65 -7.73 -18.85
N LEU A 101 4.36 -8.26 -17.66
CA LEU A 101 4.82 -9.58 -17.22
C LEU A 101 3.87 -10.72 -17.61
N GLY A 102 2.70 -10.40 -18.18
CA GLY A 102 1.67 -11.37 -18.54
C GLY A 102 1.00 -12.03 -17.32
N TRP A 103 0.95 -11.33 -16.17
CA TRP A 103 0.35 -11.80 -14.93
C TRP A 103 -1.09 -11.32 -14.78
N ASP A 104 -1.86 -11.99 -13.92
CA ASP A 104 -3.16 -11.51 -13.48
C ASP A 104 -2.98 -10.62 -12.23
N LEU A 105 -3.80 -9.59 -12.09
CA LEU A 105 -3.77 -8.64 -10.98
C LEU A 105 -4.92 -8.91 -10.00
N GLU A 106 -4.59 -9.00 -8.72
CA GLU A 106 -5.57 -9.01 -7.62
C GLU A 106 -5.27 -7.85 -6.65
N ILE A 107 -6.21 -6.90 -6.53
CA ILE A 107 -6.11 -5.80 -5.56
C ILE A 107 -6.72 -6.23 -4.23
N VAL A 108 -5.92 -6.15 -3.17
CA VAL A 108 -6.32 -6.49 -1.80
C VAL A 108 -6.36 -5.21 -0.96
N LYS A 109 -7.57 -4.74 -0.64
CA LYS A 109 -7.75 -3.57 0.22
C LYS A 109 -7.46 -3.92 1.68
N MET A 110 -6.64 -3.11 2.36
CA MET A 110 -6.32 -3.26 3.77
C MET A 110 -5.88 -1.94 4.41
N ASP A 111 -5.86 -1.90 5.75
CA ASP A 111 -5.39 -0.74 6.47
C ASP A 111 -3.89 -0.53 6.27
N TRP A 112 -3.46 0.75 6.24
CA TRP A 112 -2.08 1.17 6.04
C TRP A 112 -1.08 0.42 6.93
N ASP A 113 -1.35 0.37 8.23
CA ASP A 113 -0.47 -0.27 9.23
C ASP A 113 -0.37 -1.79 9.05
N SER A 114 -1.29 -2.41 8.33
CA SER A 114 -1.31 -3.86 8.06
C SER A 114 -0.43 -4.26 6.88
N LEU A 115 -0.09 -3.33 5.97
CA LEU A 115 0.66 -3.60 4.75
C LEU A 115 2.02 -4.28 5.01
N PRO A 116 2.92 -3.76 5.89
CA PRO A 116 4.22 -4.38 6.10
C PRO A 116 4.12 -5.81 6.65
N THR A 117 3.18 -6.05 7.57
CA THR A 117 2.96 -7.38 8.15
C THR A 117 2.38 -8.35 7.11
N SER A 118 1.49 -7.88 6.26
CA SER A 118 0.86 -8.69 5.21
C SER A 118 1.86 -9.09 4.13
N VAL A 119 2.77 -8.18 3.73
CA VAL A 119 3.90 -8.49 2.85
C VAL A 119 4.83 -9.51 3.50
N SER A 120 5.25 -9.28 4.75
CA SER A 120 6.20 -10.15 5.47
C SER A 120 5.65 -11.56 5.67
N SER A 121 4.35 -11.71 5.94
CA SER A 121 3.69 -13.01 6.12
C SER A 121 3.40 -13.72 4.79
N GLY A 122 3.37 -13.01 3.67
CA GLY A 122 2.97 -13.52 2.36
C GLY A 122 1.45 -13.58 2.18
N ALA A 123 0.67 -12.85 2.97
CA ALA A 123 -0.77 -12.66 2.75
C ALA A 123 -1.04 -11.89 1.45
N ILE A 124 -0.13 -10.98 1.08
CA ILE A 124 -0.02 -10.33 -0.21
C ILE A 124 1.41 -10.53 -0.76
N ASP A 125 1.59 -10.43 -2.05
CA ASP A 125 2.89 -10.62 -2.69
C ASP A 125 3.74 -9.36 -2.62
N CYS A 126 3.10 -8.19 -2.76
CA CYS A 126 3.72 -6.88 -2.62
C CYS A 126 2.72 -5.84 -2.13
N ALA A 127 3.20 -4.68 -1.68
CA ALA A 127 2.37 -3.50 -1.49
C ALA A 127 2.80 -2.39 -2.44
N ILE A 128 1.84 -1.84 -3.19
CA ILE A 128 1.96 -0.65 -4.04
C ILE A 128 1.00 0.38 -3.45
N ALA A 129 1.52 1.27 -2.61
CA ALA A 129 0.69 2.10 -1.73
C ALA A 129 1.38 3.43 -1.36
N GLY A 130 2.11 4.05 -2.29
CA GLY A 130 2.80 5.30 -2.01
C GLY A 130 3.85 5.21 -0.90
N GLN A 131 4.47 4.05 -0.68
CA GLN A 131 5.38 3.81 0.44
C GLN A 131 6.78 4.37 0.19
N SER A 132 7.26 5.28 1.05
CA SER A 132 8.66 5.71 1.04
C SER A 132 9.61 4.56 1.39
N ILE A 133 10.77 4.52 0.73
CA ILE A 133 11.84 3.54 0.98
C ILE A 133 12.67 4.01 2.18
N THR A 134 12.24 3.68 3.41
CA THR A 134 12.94 4.10 4.62
C THR A 134 13.81 2.98 5.18
N ALA A 135 14.94 3.35 5.84
CA ALA A 135 15.82 2.40 6.51
C ALA A 135 15.04 1.50 7.51
N LYS A 136 14.06 2.06 8.23
CA LYS A 136 13.21 1.34 9.17
C LYS A 136 12.36 0.26 8.47
N ARG A 137 11.78 0.58 7.30
CA ARG A 137 10.98 -0.39 6.51
C ARG A 137 11.87 -1.49 5.92
N LEU A 138 13.08 -1.12 5.48
CA LEU A 138 14.08 -2.06 4.96
C LEU A 138 14.54 -3.11 5.99
N GLU A 139 14.28 -2.95 7.28
CA GLU A 139 14.53 -4.00 8.28
C GLU A 139 13.60 -5.22 8.08
N SER A 140 12.36 -5.00 7.62
CA SER A 140 11.30 -6.01 7.58
C SER A 140 10.87 -6.44 6.16
N VAL A 141 11.06 -5.59 5.17
CA VAL A 141 10.70 -5.84 3.76
C VAL A 141 11.86 -5.43 2.86
N ASP A 142 11.85 -5.88 1.60
CA ASP A 142 12.69 -5.33 0.54
C ASP A 142 11.84 -4.42 -0.35
N PHE A 143 12.49 -3.58 -1.15
CA PHE A 143 11.84 -2.67 -2.08
C PHE A 143 12.39 -2.87 -3.49
N THR A 144 11.57 -2.54 -4.48
CA THR A 144 11.99 -2.32 -5.86
C THR A 144 12.75 -1.00 -5.99
N ASP A 145 13.26 -0.72 -7.18
CA ASP A 145 13.62 0.64 -7.55
C ASP A 145 12.42 1.56 -7.39
N PRO A 146 12.64 2.88 -7.16
CA PRO A 146 11.55 3.82 -7.03
C PRO A 146 10.66 3.85 -8.28
N TYR A 147 9.34 3.84 -8.06
CA TYR A 147 8.36 4.05 -9.12
C TYR A 147 7.75 5.45 -9.09
N TYR A 148 8.11 6.27 -8.11
CA TYR A 148 7.83 7.70 -8.06
C TYR A 148 8.82 8.43 -7.17
N TYR A 149 9.07 9.71 -7.51
CA TYR A 149 9.95 10.62 -6.76
C TYR A 149 9.10 11.79 -6.27
N ALA A 150 8.74 11.79 -4.98
CA ALA A 150 7.91 12.81 -4.39
C ALA A 150 8.74 13.94 -3.76
N SER A 151 8.16 15.15 -3.67
CA SER A 151 8.67 16.23 -2.82
C SER A 151 7.81 16.31 -1.56
N ILE A 152 8.42 16.71 -0.44
CA ILE A 152 7.68 17.01 0.80
C ILE A 152 7.22 18.46 0.75
N VAL A 153 5.94 18.67 1.03
CA VAL A 153 5.30 19.99 1.02
C VAL A 153 4.44 20.21 2.25
N THR A 154 4.05 21.47 2.45
CA THR A 154 3.10 21.86 3.50
C THR A 154 1.76 22.25 2.87
N LEU A 155 0.66 21.71 3.38
CA LEU A 155 -0.69 22.09 2.98
C LEU A 155 -1.31 22.96 4.08
N VAL A 156 -1.86 24.12 3.70
CA VAL A 156 -2.47 25.10 4.59
C VAL A 156 -3.82 25.57 4.02
N LYS A 157 -4.60 26.31 4.83
CA LYS A 157 -5.76 27.02 4.31
C LYS A 157 -5.36 28.39 3.75
N LYS A 158 -5.95 28.81 2.62
CA LYS A 158 -5.70 30.10 1.93
C LYS A 158 -6.01 31.32 2.82
N ASP A 159 -6.88 31.17 3.79
CA ASP A 159 -7.21 32.21 4.78
C ASP A 159 -6.56 31.95 6.15
N GLY A 160 -5.73 30.90 6.24
CA GLY A 160 -5.05 30.49 7.47
C GLY A 160 -3.86 31.38 7.86
N PRO A 161 -3.34 31.22 9.09
CA PRO A 161 -2.26 32.08 9.62
C PRO A 161 -0.92 31.86 8.91
N TYR A 162 -0.71 30.73 8.26
CA TYR A 162 0.56 30.33 7.65
C TYR A 162 0.60 30.39 6.11
N LYS A 163 -0.45 30.92 5.46
CA LYS A 163 -0.60 30.97 4.00
C LYS A 163 0.54 31.67 3.25
N ASP A 164 1.22 32.60 3.89
CA ASP A 164 2.31 33.39 3.28
C ASP A 164 3.71 32.89 3.67
N ALA A 165 3.81 31.72 4.36
CA ALA A 165 5.08 31.14 4.80
C ALA A 165 6.01 30.84 3.61
N LYS A 166 7.31 31.07 3.81
CA LYS A 166 8.37 30.92 2.78
C LYS A 166 9.41 29.87 3.15
N GLY A 167 9.30 29.27 4.34
CA GLY A 167 10.17 28.25 4.88
C GLY A 167 9.67 27.75 6.23
N LEU A 168 10.39 26.80 6.83
CA LEU A 168 10.00 26.18 8.10
C LEU A 168 9.97 27.15 9.28
N ALA A 169 10.86 28.16 9.27
CA ALA A 169 10.92 29.17 10.33
C ALA A 169 9.60 29.98 10.43
N ASP A 170 8.91 30.20 9.31
CA ASP A 170 7.62 30.90 9.28
C ASP A 170 6.47 30.05 9.85
N LEU A 171 6.67 28.72 10.00
CA LEU A 171 5.67 27.78 10.55
C LEU A 171 5.78 27.61 12.07
N LYS A 172 6.68 28.35 12.73
CA LYS A 172 6.92 28.25 14.16
C LYS A 172 5.62 28.31 14.98
N GLY A 173 5.44 27.34 15.88
CA GLY A 173 4.30 27.25 16.81
C GLY A 173 3.00 26.79 16.15
N ALA A 174 3.03 26.35 14.90
CA ALA A 174 1.84 25.85 14.21
C ALA A 174 1.27 24.59 14.90
N THR A 175 -0.05 24.47 14.87
CA THR A 175 -0.74 23.22 15.20
C THR A 175 -0.76 22.35 13.96
N ALA A 176 -0.06 21.21 14.00
CA ALA A 176 0.21 20.40 12.81
C ALA A 176 -0.08 18.91 13.01
N THR A 177 -0.39 18.23 11.93
CA THR A 177 -0.55 16.77 11.90
C THR A 177 -0.11 16.19 10.56
N SER A 178 -0.11 14.87 10.47
CA SER A 178 0.10 14.11 9.24
C SER A 178 -0.41 12.66 9.41
N GLN A 179 -0.16 11.79 8.43
CA GLN A 179 -0.51 10.38 8.50
C GLN A 179 0.48 9.61 9.38
N ILE A 180 -0.05 8.65 10.16
CA ILE A 180 0.72 7.80 11.06
C ILE A 180 1.75 6.94 10.30
N ASN A 181 2.90 6.66 10.92
CA ASN A 181 3.97 5.82 10.37
C ASN A 181 4.52 6.31 9.02
N THR A 182 4.53 7.62 8.80
CA THR A 182 5.12 8.28 7.63
C THR A 182 6.30 9.14 8.04
N VAL A 183 7.23 9.38 7.09
CA VAL A 183 8.32 10.34 7.26
C VAL A 183 7.79 11.75 7.55
N TRP A 184 6.64 12.09 7.04
CA TRP A 184 5.99 13.39 7.23
C TRP A 184 5.67 13.64 8.70
N TYR A 185 5.07 12.65 9.37
CA TYR A 185 4.74 12.76 10.80
C TYR A 185 5.95 12.53 11.69
N ASP A 186 6.73 11.47 11.43
CA ASP A 186 7.80 11.02 12.33
C ASP A 186 9.05 11.91 12.27
N THR A 187 9.31 12.54 11.11
CA THR A 187 10.56 13.29 10.86
C THR A 187 10.31 14.75 10.51
N CYS A 188 9.38 15.04 9.57
CA CYS A 188 9.24 16.38 9.02
C CYS A 188 8.60 17.36 10.00
N LEU A 189 7.51 16.95 10.68
CA LEU A 189 6.84 17.83 11.67
C LEU A 189 7.76 18.24 12.81
N ASP A 190 8.68 17.39 13.24
CA ASP A 190 9.60 17.66 14.35
C ASP A 190 10.68 18.71 13.97
N GLN A 191 10.79 19.08 12.68
CA GLN A 191 11.68 20.15 12.22
C GLN A 191 11.07 21.56 12.34
N ILE A 192 9.76 21.65 12.58
CA ILE A 192 9.09 22.94 12.80
C ILE A 192 9.30 23.36 14.26
N GLU A 193 9.91 24.52 14.47
CA GLU A 193 10.20 25.05 15.82
C GLU A 193 8.90 25.25 16.62
N ASP A 194 8.87 24.75 17.85
CA ASP A 194 7.73 24.86 18.78
C ASP A 194 6.40 24.30 18.22
N VAL A 195 6.44 23.34 17.28
CA VAL A 195 5.23 22.74 16.70
C VAL A 195 4.31 22.14 17.78
N ASN A 196 3.02 22.45 17.71
CA ASN A 196 1.98 21.74 18.47
C ASN A 196 1.51 20.53 17.65
N LYS A 197 2.23 19.41 17.82
CA LYS A 197 2.00 18.18 17.05
C LYS A 197 0.77 17.44 17.57
N LEU A 198 -0.30 17.43 16.79
CA LEU A 198 -1.51 16.67 17.09
C LEU A 198 -1.29 15.15 16.86
N PRO A 199 -2.15 14.28 17.41
CA PRO A 199 -2.13 12.86 17.04
C PRO A 199 -2.21 12.68 15.53
N ALA A 200 -1.45 11.68 15.02
CA ALA A 200 -1.48 11.33 13.61
C ALA A 200 -2.82 10.70 13.21
N TYR A 201 -3.17 10.81 11.94
CA TYR A 201 -4.36 10.20 11.35
C TYR A 201 -4.01 8.89 10.63
N GLU A 202 -4.94 7.94 10.62
CA GLU A 202 -4.74 6.66 9.94
C GLU A 202 -4.86 6.78 8.43
N THR A 203 -5.75 7.66 7.95
CA THR A 203 -6.00 7.85 6.52
C THR A 203 -5.79 9.28 6.07
N THR A 204 -5.37 9.46 4.82
CA THR A 204 -5.22 10.79 4.20
C THR A 204 -6.53 11.55 4.20
N GLY A 205 -7.67 10.91 3.92
CA GLY A 205 -8.97 11.57 3.92
C GLY A 205 -9.31 12.20 5.26
N THR A 206 -9.14 11.48 6.38
CA THR A 206 -9.38 12.02 7.73
C THR A 206 -8.40 13.12 8.10
N MET A 207 -7.15 13.01 7.65
CA MET A 207 -6.12 14.04 7.81
C MET A 207 -6.54 15.36 7.09
N LEU A 208 -6.99 15.28 5.84
CA LEU A 208 -7.45 16.44 5.07
C LEU A 208 -8.67 17.11 5.69
N VAL A 209 -9.64 16.33 6.19
CA VAL A 209 -10.80 16.85 6.93
C VAL A 209 -10.37 17.61 8.18
N SER A 210 -9.28 17.25 8.84
CA SER A 210 -8.78 17.98 10.03
C SER A 210 -8.31 19.40 9.67
N LEU A 211 -7.65 19.57 8.54
CA LEU A 211 -7.25 20.90 8.05
C LEU A 211 -8.47 21.68 7.56
N GLU A 212 -9.38 21.05 6.82
CA GLU A 212 -10.61 21.68 6.33
C GLU A 212 -11.46 22.24 7.46
N SER A 213 -11.63 21.49 8.53
CA SER A 213 -12.39 21.91 9.72
C SER A 213 -11.67 22.91 10.61
N GLY A 214 -10.38 23.20 10.35
CA GLY A 214 -9.56 24.07 11.20
C GLY A 214 -9.13 23.42 12.51
N ALA A 215 -9.13 22.10 12.61
CA ALA A 215 -8.60 21.38 13.76
C ALA A 215 -7.07 21.47 13.84
N CYS A 216 -6.40 21.64 12.71
CA CYS A 216 -4.98 21.97 12.62
C CYS A 216 -4.77 23.17 11.67
N ASP A 217 -3.60 23.79 11.75
CA ASP A 217 -3.20 24.92 10.91
C ASP A 217 -2.55 24.48 9.61
N LEU A 218 -1.87 23.32 9.67
CA LEU A 218 -1.16 22.76 8.52
C LEU A 218 -1.03 21.23 8.58
N ILE A 219 -0.78 20.67 7.41
CA ILE A 219 -0.43 19.25 7.20
C ILE A 219 0.91 19.21 6.45
N CYS A 220 1.82 18.32 6.88
CA CYS A 220 2.98 17.92 6.10
C CYS A 220 2.62 16.67 5.29
N THR A 221 2.88 16.68 3.97
CA THR A 221 2.57 15.56 3.09
C THR A 221 3.44 15.60 1.82
N ASP A 222 3.25 14.67 0.88
CA ASP A 222 3.88 14.72 -0.44
C ASP A 222 3.15 15.65 -1.40
N GLN A 223 3.87 16.05 -2.45
CA GLN A 223 3.35 16.96 -3.46
C GLN A 223 2.12 16.42 -4.21
N PRO A 224 2.05 15.14 -4.68
CA PRO A 224 0.86 14.62 -5.33
C PRO A 224 -0.39 14.70 -4.46
N THR A 225 -0.28 14.30 -3.19
CA THR A 225 -1.38 14.38 -2.22
C THR A 225 -1.85 15.82 -2.01
N ALA A 226 -0.91 16.77 -1.87
CA ALA A 226 -1.25 18.19 -1.72
C ALA A 226 -1.90 18.76 -2.99
N MET A 227 -1.41 18.42 -4.18
CA MET A 227 -2.03 18.81 -5.45
C MET A 227 -3.47 18.28 -5.57
N ALA A 228 -3.67 17.01 -5.24
CA ALA A 228 -4.96 16.37 -5.21
C ALA A 228 -5.91 17.05 -4.20
N ALA A 229 -5.40 17.35 -3.00
CA ALA A 229 -6.15 18.06 -1.97
C ALA A 229 -6.58 19.46 -2.42
N CYS A 230 -5.72 20.24 -3.10
CA CYS A 230 -6.07 21.56 -3.63
C CYS A 230 -7.16 21.52 -4.72
N VAL A 231 -7.32 20.39 -5.42
CA VAL A 231 -8.43 20.19 -6.36
C VAL A 231 -9.72 19.87 -5.61
N ALA A 232 -9.66 18.99 -4.60
CA ALA A 232 -10.82 18.56 -3.81
C ALA A 232 -11.31 19.64 -2.85
N TYR A 233 -10.41 20.43 -2.27
CA TYR A 233 -10.67 21.49 -1.29
C TYR A 233 -10.11 22.82 -1.83
N PRO A 234 -10.90 23.63 -2.55
CA PRO A 234 -10.43 24.83 -3.22
C PRO A 234 -9.91 25.95 -2.31
N ASP A 235 -10.18 25.88 -1.01
CA ASP A 235 -9.67 26.78 0.03
C ASP A 235 -8.34 26.34 0.65
N MET A 236 -7.83 25.17 0.25
CA MET A 236 -6.48 24.75 0.61
C MET A 236 -5.44 25.25 -0.38
N GLU A 237 -4.21 25.43 0.09
CA GLU A 237 -3.05 25.86 -0.66
C GLU A 237 -1.82 25.04 -0.28
N MET A 238 -1.07 24.64 -1.30
CA MET A 238 0.20 23.94 -1.15
C MET A 238 1.35 24.95 -1.09
N LEU A 239 2.16 24.87 -0.05
CA LEU A 239 3.41 25.60 0.09
C LEU A 239 4.56 24.66 -0.19
N ASP A 240 5.31 24.93 -1.25
CA ASP A 240 6.49 24.18 -1.66
C ASP A 240 7.76 24.98 -1.32
N PHE A 241 8.53 24.44 -0.37
CA PHE A 241 9.79 25.04 0.08
C PHE A 241 11.02 24.42 -0.61
N SER A 242 10.86 23.56 -1.61
CA SER A 242 11.95 22.83 -2.26
C SER A 242 13.03 23.73 -2.83
N SER A 243 12.68 24.95 -3.25
CA SER A 243 13.62 25.97 -3.74
C SER A 243 14.17 26.90 -2.64
N ALA A 244 13.67 26.80 -1.41
CA ALA A 244 14.11 27.61 -0.29
C ALA A 244 15.30 26.97 0.42
N ALA A 245 16.16 27.80 1.04
CA ALA A 245 17.24 27.30 1.90
C ALA A 245 16.71 26.70 3.21
N ASP A 246 15.49 27.08 3.61
CA ASP A 246 14.79 26.65 4.82
C ASP A 246 13.63 25.70 4.43
N ASN A 247 13.97 24.44 4.20
CA ASN A 247 13.06 23.38 3.78
C ASN A 247 13.23 22.15 4.67
N TYR A 248 12.29 21.20 4.60
CA TYR A 248 12.39 19.90 5.26
C TYR A 248 13.68 19.19 4.86
N GLN A 249 14.39 18.71 5.86
CA GLN A 249 15.64 17.96 5.70
C GLN A 249 15.30 16.47 5.81
N VAL A 250 15.17 15.81 4.67
CA VAL A 250 14.98 14.36 4.50
C VAL A 250 15.97 13.87 3.45
N SER A 251 16.35 12.61 3.51
CA SER A 251 17.18 12.01 2.46
C SER A 251 16.35 11.75 1.21
N ASP A 252 16.98 11.75 0.04
CA ASP A 252 16.32 11.40 -1.21
C ASP A 252 15.69 9.99 -1.14
N GLU A 253 16.31 9.07 -0.41
CA GLU A 253 15.78 7.72 -0.19
C GLU A 253 14.46 7.72 0.60
N GLU A 254 14.29 8.63 1.55
CA GLU A 254 13.08 8.73 2.38
C GLU A 254 11.88 9.35 1.64
N ILE A 255 12.11 10.06 0.54
CA ILE A 255 11.05 10.62 -0.31
C ILE A 255 10.76 9.78 -1.55
N ASN A 256 11.65 8.87 -1.92
CA ASN A 256 11.44 7.94 -3.03
C ASN A 256 10.37 6.92 -2.65
N ILE A 257 9.46 6.66 -3.59
CA ILE A 257 8.33 5.76 -3.42
C ILE A 257 8.64 4.43 -4.12
N GLY A 258 8.65 3.33 -3.36
CA GLY A 258 8.97 1.99 -3.87
C GLY A 258 7.87 0.97 -3.59
N ILE A 259 7.92 -0.13 -4.32
CA ILE A 259 7.03 -1.28 -4.14
C ILE A 259 7.68 -2.20 -3.10
N SER A 260 7.01 -2.41 -1.97
CA SER A 260 7.54 -3.30 -0.93
C SER A 260 7.18 -4.76 -1.21
N VAL A 261 8.17 -5.63 -1.06
CA VAL A 261 8.06 -7.08 -1.24
C VAL A 261 8.57 -7.81 0.00
N LYS A 262 8.21 -9.09 0.13
CA LYS A 262 8.71 -9.90 1.23
C LYS A 262 10.23 -9.94 1.24
N LYS A 263 10.82 -9.78 2.43
CA LYS A 263 12.27 -9.82 2.64
C LYS A 263 12.90 -11.07 2.05
N GLY A 264 13.91 -10.88 1.17
CA GLY A 264 14.62 -11.95 0.48
C GLY A 264 13.94 -12.47 -0.79
N ASN A 265 12.81 -11.88 -1.24
CA ASN A 265 12.16 -12.24 -2.49
C ASN A 265 12.76 -11.46 -3.68
N GLN A 266 14.04 -11.71 -3.96
CA GLN A 266 14.78 -11.00 -5.01
C GLN A 266 14.20 -11.25 -6.40
N GLU A 267 13.64 -12.46 -6.66
CA GLU A 267 13.02 -12.79 -7.94
C GLU A 267 11.87 -11.82 -8.27
N LEU A 268 10.99 -11.54 -7.31
CA LEU A 268 9.89 -10.60 -7.52
C LEU A 268 10.38 -9.16 -7.68
N VAL A 269 11.43 -8.76 -6.94
CA VAL A 269 12.07 -7.44 -7.12
C VAL A 269 12.62 -7.30 -8.53
N ASP A 270 13.37 -8.29 -9.00
CA ASP A 270 14.00 -8.27 -10.33
C ASP A 270 12.94 -8.27 -11.45
N ASP A 271 11.88 -9.09 -11.32
CA ASP A 271 10.77 -9.12 -12.27
C ASP A 271 10.12 -7.72 -12.39
N ILE A 272 9.76 -7.09 -11.25
CA ILE A 272 9.13 -5.77 -11.25
C ILE A 272 10.09 -4.70 -11.77
N ASN A 273 11.34 -4.69 -11.33
CA ASN A 273 12.34 -3.73 -11.79
C ASN A 273 12.57 -3.82 -13.30
N SER A 274 12.48 -5.03 -13.89
CA SER A 274 12.59 -5.20 -15.34
C SER A 274 11.53 -4.43 -16.14
N VAL A 275 10.41 -4.11 -15.52
CA VAL A 275 9.34 -3.26 -16.07
C VAL A 275 9.64 -1.79 -15.78
N LEU A 276 9.96 -1.44 -14.51
CA LEU A 276 10.20 -0.05 -14.09
C LEU A 276 11.38 0.59 -14.86
N GLU A 277 12.45 -0.17 -15.15
CA GLU A 277 13.62 0.28 -15.92
C GLU A 277 13.28 0.74 -17.36
N LYS A 278 12.15 0.29 -17.90
CA LYS A 278 11.70 0.70 -19.25
C LYS A 278 10.90 1.99 -19.23
N MET A 279 10.44 2.43 -18.06
CA MET A 279 9.65 3.63 -17.91
C MET A 279 10.55 4.86 -17.78
N THR A 280 10.11 5.96 -18.36
CA THR A 280 10.77 7.27 -18.24
C THR A 280 10.15 8.10 -17.12
N LYS A 281 10.83 9.17 -16.72
CA LYS A 281 10.28 10.11 -15.76
C LYS A 281 8.97 10.72 -16.26
N GLU A 282 8.88 10.99 -17.56
CA GLU A 282 7.69 11.53 -18.21
C GLU A 282 6.50 10.55 -18.12
N ASP A 283 6.75 9.25 -18.22
CA ASP A 283 5.70 8.22 -18.07
C ASP A 283 5.11 8.23 -16.66
N TYR A 284 5.96 8.32 -15.62
CA TYR A 284 5.54 8.44 -14.23
C TYR A 284 4.72 9.72 -13.98
N GLU A 285 5.20 10.86 -14.48
CA GLU A 285 4.52 12.15 -14.34
C GLU A 285 3.17 12.16 -15.07
N GLN A 286 3.09 11.58 -16.27
CA GLN A 286 1.85 11.49 -17.03
C GLN A 286 0.82 10.64 -16.30
N MET A 287 1.22 9.47 -15.79
CA MET A 287 0.36 8.57 -15.04
C MET A 287 -0.18 9.24 -13.76
N MET A 288 0.67 9.96 -13.02
CA MET A 288 0.25 10.72 -11.83
C MET A 288 -0.72 11.84 -12.18
N ASN A 289 -0.45 12.61 -13.23
CA ASN A 289 -1.34 13.68 -13.68
C ASN A 289 -2.71 13.14 -14.13
N GLU A 290 -2.74 11.96 -14.77
CA GLU A 290 -3.98 11.29 -15.12
C GLU A 290 -4.77 10.92 -13.85
N ALA A 291 -4.13 10.29 -12.87
CA ALA A 291 -4.75 9.96 -11.59
C ALA A 291 -5.35 11.20 -10.90
N ILE A 292 -4.59 12.30 -10.80
CA ILE A 292 -5.06 13.56 -10.20
C ILE A 292 -6.27 14.11 -10.96
N SER A 293 -6.30 14.00 -12.30
CA SER A 293 -7.37 14.59 -13.13
C SER A 293 -8.72 13.91 -12.98
N VAL A 294 -8.74 12.62 -12.57
CA VAL A 294 -9.96 11.80 -12.48
C VAL A 294 -10.28 11.34 -11.05
N GLN A 295 -9.48 11.76 -10.06
CA GLN A 295 -9.75 11.42 -8.67
C GLN A 295 -11.15 11.90 -8.24
N PRO A 296 -11.84 11.16 -7.34
CA PRO A 296 -13.09 11.63 -6.80
C PRO A 296 -12.84 12.94 -6.03
N LEU A 297 -13.62 13.97 -6.35
CA LEU A 297 -13.69 15.14 -5.48
C LEU A 297 -14.26 14.67 -4.15
N SER A 298 -13.72 15.16 -3.02
CA SER A 298 -14.25 14.81 -1.70
C SER A 298 -15.77 15.04 -1.67
N GLU A 299 -16.53 14.01 -1.32
CA GLU A 299 -17.96 14.13 -1.02
C GLU A 299 -18.18 14.80 0.35
#